data_3cb7f1ce34a727dcd416746a6870d3b6
#
_entry.id   3cb7f1ce34a727dcd416746a6870d3b6
#
_cell.length_a   1.000
_cell.length_b   1.000
_cell.length_c   1.000
_cell.angle_alpha   90.00
_cell.angle_beta   90.00
_cell.angle_gamma   90.00
#
_symmetry.space_group_name_H-M   'P 1'
#
loop_
_entity.id
_entity.type
_entity.pdbx_description
1 polymer ?
#
loop_
_entity_poly.entity_id
_entity_poly.type
_entity_poly.pdbx_seq_one_letter_code
_entity_poly.pdbx_strand_id
1 'polypeptide(L)'
;MSSNPHATQRATHEFWRHRSQASDDETKAQFDFTFAVVLPGGAWCLVTDLEQKTIDAADKLSHGEALTALVDGAYDAVVPHMFCWPGYTQYRSLFDLLGVPGVGCSAECMALITDKAQAKAVAAASGVPVPEGELLRSPTQVPTVPFPFVLKPCCEDNSMGITKVESEAELPAAMAEAFKFDSSVVCERFIPLGREIRVAVVEDESGEPTTMLPATEYLLTPEHPMRTSKDKISTDDKGLPDAEKFFATNRAEAPKYRTSITPCPLDDALAAKLAAASKAAHKALRCRDFSIYDFRVDPAGEIYMLECQPVCSFARESAMIGMALKTDVPELQHPALYHTMLRRAVARKPKPYDETQILGMKAQ
;
A
#
# COMPACT_ATOMS: atom_id res chain seq x y z
N MET A 1 -13.67 2.51 24.66
CA MET A 1 -13.17 1.15 24.92
C MET A 1 -11.69 1.18 24.60
N SER A 2 -10.80 0.99 25.59
CA SER A 2 -9.37 1.15 25.40
C SER A 2 -8.84 -0.06 24.64
N SER A 3 -8.59 0.11 23.35
CA SER A 3 -7.70 -0.79 22.61
C SER A 3 -6.33 -0.70 23.27
N ASN A 4 -5.79 -1.82 23.72
CA ASN A 4 -4.46 -1.86 24.32
C ASN A 4 -3.43 -1.50 23.23
N PRO A 5 -2.88 -0.27 23.23
CA PRO A 5 -1.95 0.15 22.19
C PRO A 5 -0.67 -0.69 22.15
N HIS A 6 -0.33 -1.35 23.27
CA HIS A 6 0.84 -2.21 23.37
C HIS A 6 0.71 -3.54 22.60
N ALA A 7 -0.51 -4.09 22.44
CA ALA A 7 -0.72 -5.32 21.69
C ALA A 7 -0.57 -5.07 20.17
N THR A 8 -1.14 -3.97 19.67
CA THR A 8 -1.02 -3.58 18.25
C THR A 8 0.43 -3.26 17.89
N GLN A 9 1.19 -2.68 18.83
CA GLN A 9 2.58 -2.32 18.60
C GLN A 9 3.55 -3.50 18.64
N ARG A 10 3.35 -4.49 19.53
CA ARG A 10 4.10 -5.76 19.46
C ARG A 10 3.88 -6.46 18.13
N ALA A 11 2.64 -6.51 17.67
CA ALA A 11 2.29 -7.06 16.37
C ALA A 11 2.99 -6.34 15.22
N THR A 12 3.08 -5.01 15.27
CA THR A 12 3.78 -4.22 14.25
C THR A 12 5.30 -4.47 14.30
N HIS A 13 5.91 -4.54 15.48
CA HIS A 13 7.35 -4.83 15.63
C HIS A 13 7.73 -6.23 15.13
N GLU A 14 6.94 -7.27 15.47
CA GLU A 14 7.18 -8.63 14.96
C GLU A 14 6.96 -8.73 13.46
N PHE A 15 5.99 -7.98 12.92
CA PHE A 15 5.77 -7.85 11.49
C PHE A 15 7.02 -7.37 10.76
N TRP A 16 7.68 -6.33 11.27
CA TRP A 16 8.87 -5.75 10.66
C TRP A 16 10.09 -6.64 10.83
N ARG A 17 10.23 -7.32 11.99
CA ARG A 17 11.32 -8.26 12.22
C ARG A 17 11.36 -9.36 11.18
N HIS A 18 10.24 -9.99 10.87
CA HIS A 18 10.17 -11.04 9.85
C HIS A 18 10.33 -10.52 8.42
N ARG A 19 10.01 -9.25 8.17
CA ARG A 19 10.07 -8.66 6.82
C ARG A 19 11.36 -7.91 6.51
N SER A 20 12.07 -7.41 7.50
CA SER A 20 13.41 -6.84 7.32
C SER A 20 14.48 -7.89 7.02
N GLN A 21 14.20 -9.16 7.30
CA GLN A 21 14.98 -10.29 6.77
C GLN A 21 14.88 -10.41 5.24
N ALA A 22 14.14 -9.50 4.58
CA ALA A 22 14.12 -9.38 3.12
C ALA A 22 15.44 -8.91 2.51
N SER A 23 16.35 -8.34 3.30
CA SER A 23 17.71 -8.14 2.85
C SER A 23 18.45 -9.48 2.95
N ASP A 24 18.39 -10.25 1.87
CA ASP A 24 19.24 -11.43 1.70
C ASP A 24 20.72 -11.05 1.68
N ASP A 25 21.60 -12.05 1.74
CA ASP A 25 23.05 -11.80 1.80
C ASP A 25 23.56 -11.05 0.55
N GLU A 26 22.92 -11.22 -0.59
CA GLU A 26 23.24 -10.51 -1.83
C GLU A 26 22.92 -9.01 -1.71
N THR A 27 21.79 -8.66 -1.12
CA THR A 27 21.40 -7.27 -0.85
C THR A 27 22.34 -6.62 0.17
N LYS A 28 22.69 -7.32 1.25
CA LYS A 28 23.61 -6.83 2.27
C LYS A 28 25.06 -6.67 1.76
N ALA A 29 25.45 -7.42 0.74
CA ALA A 29 26.75 -7.27 0.10
C ALA A 29 26.86 -5.99 -0.75
N GLN A 30 25.74 -5.38 -1.14
CA GLN A 30 25.70 -4.20 -1.99
C GLN A 30 25.26 -2.92 -1.27
N PHE A 31 24.53 -3.05 -0.14
CA PHE A 31 23.93 -1.93 0.58
C PHE A 31 24.07 -2.10 2.09
N ASP A 32 24.47 -1.04 2.76
CA ASP A 32 24.47 -0.94 4.22
C ASP A 32 23.13 -0.40 4.71
N PHE A 33 22.53 -1.03 5.72
CA PHE A 33 21.23 -0.63 6.26
C PHE A 33 21.34 -0.18 7.72
N THR A 34 20.73 0.97 8.00
CA THR A 34 20.39 1.41 9.36
C THR A 34 18.86 1.43 9.48
N PHE A 35 18.34 0.85 10.54
CA PHE A 35 16.91 0.83 10.80
C PHE A 35 16.54 1.96 11.76
N ALA A 36 15.75 2.92 11.28
CA ALA A 36 15.17 3.97 12.11
C ALA A 36 13.82 3.47 12.64
N VAL A 37 13.78 3.10 13.90
CA VAL A 37 12.58 2.56 14.57
C VAL A 37 11.94 3.64 15.42
N VAL A 38 10.68 3.96 15.13
CA VAL A 38 9.88 4.88 15.94
C VAL A 38 9.09 4.09 16.96
N LEU A 39 9.35 4.36 18.24
CA LEU A 39 8.73 3.68 19.35
C LEU A 39 7.39 4.34 19.77
N PRO A 40 6.56 3.64 20.54
CA PRO A 40 5.46 4.25 21.25
C PRO A 40 5.91 5.45 22.08
N GLY A 41 5.17 6.56 22.00
CA GLY A 41 5.56 7.80 22.65
C GLY A 41 6.51 8.68 21.84
N GLY A 42 6.89 8.25 20.63
CA GLY A 42 7.62 9.06 19.66
C GLY A 42 9.15 9.05 19.80
N ALA A 43 9.72 8.28 20.72
CA ALA A 43 11.16 8.10 20.79
C ALA A 43 11.66 7.27 19.60
N TRP A 44 12.89 7.50 19.16
CA TRP A 44 13.52 6.80 18.04
C TRP A 44 14.68 5.93 18.50
N CYS A 45 14.93 4.86 17.75
CA CYS A 45 16.16 4.10 17.84
C CYS A 45 16.77 3.97 16.43
N LEU A 46 18.08 4.13 16.31
CA LEU A 46 18.83 3.78 15.12
C LEU A 46 19.59 2.49 15.40
N VAL A 47 19.28 1.43 14.67
CA VAL A 47 19.78 0.08 14.95
C VAL A 47 20.24 -0.61 13.66
N THR A 48 21.11 -1.60 13.79
CA THR A 48 21.66 -2.39 12.66
C THR A 48 20.81 -3.60 12.30
N ASP A 49 19.90 -4.01 13.21
CA ASP A 49 18.94 -5.08 12.98
C ASP A 49 17.65 -4.79 13.75
N LEU A 50 16.59 -5.55 13.48
CA LEU A 50 15.29 -5.40 14.15
C LEU A 50 15.03 -6.45 15.23
N GLU A 51 16.10 -7.05 15.79
CA GLU A 51 15.97 -7.93 16.94
C GLU A 51 15.52 -7.12 18.16
N GLN A 52 14.55 -7.64 18.91
CA GLN A 52 14.01 -6.93 20.08
C GLN A 52 15.10 -6.53 21.09
N LYS A 53 16.08 -7.43 21.31
CA LYS A 53 17.22 -7.16 22.20
C LYS A 53 18.08 -5.97 21.74
N THR A 54 18.24 -5.81 20.41
CA THR A 54 18.99 -4.69 19.83
C THR A 54 18.22 -3.39 19.99
N ILE A 55 16.91 -3.42 19.73
CA ILE A 55 16.03 -2.27 19.93
C ILE A 55 15.94 -1.87 21.41
N ASP A 56 15.84 -2.83 22.32
CA ASP A 56 15.76 -2.56 23.78
C ASP A 56 17.05 -1.95 24.30
N ALA A 57 18.20 -2.39 23.80
CA ALA A 57 19.52 -1.92 24.21
C ALA A 57 19.93 -0.59 23.56
N ALA A 58 19.29 -0.19 22.46
CA ALA A 58 19.64 1.04 21.74
C ALA A 58 19.25 2.30 22.52
N ASP A 59 19.98 3.38 22.32
CA ASP A 59 19.66 4.70 22.83
C ASP A 59 18.30 5.16 22.33
N LYS A 60 17.53 5.78 23.24
CA LYS A 60 16.21 6.32 22.93
C LYS A 60 16.35 7.81 22.64
N LEU A 61 16.32 8.15 21.36
CA LEU A 61 16.50 9.50 20.87
C LEU A 61 15.18 10.25 20.89
N SER A 62 15.20 11.50 21.27
CA SER A 62 14.14 12.47 21.00
C SER A 62 14.04 12.73 19.47
N HIS A 63 12.97 13.38 19.04
CA HIS A 63 12.84 13.76 17.62
C HIS A 63 14.03 14.61 17.14
N GLY A 64 14.48 15.60 17.95
CA GLY A 64 15.60 16.46 17.59
C GLY A 64 16.91 15.71 17.46
N GLU A 65 17.22 14.83 18.39
CA GLU A 65 18.41 13.99 18.35
C GLU A 65 18.39 13.02 17.18
N ALA A 66 17.23 12.41 16.90
CA ALA A 66 17.06 11.51 15.77
C ALA A 66 17.27 12.23 14.44
N LEU A 67 16.72 13.45 14.27
CA LEU A 67 16.92 14.25 13.07
C LEU A 67 18.39 14.61 12.87
N THR A 68 19.07 15.05 13.93
CA THR A 68 20.52 15.31 13.88
C THR A 68 21.29 14.06 13.46
N ALA A 69 21.02 12.91 14.07
CA ALA A 69 21.67 11.66 13.74
C ALA A 69 21.38 11.20 12.30
N LEU A 70 20.17 11.44 11.77
CA LEU A 70 19.84 11.12 10.38
C LEU A 70 20.58 12.02 9.39
N VAL A 71 20.78 13.30 9.70
CA VAL A 71 21.55 14.23 8.89
C VAL A 71 23.05 13.87 8.94
N ASP A 72 23.58 13.66 10.14
CA ASP A 72 25.00 13.32 10.35
C ASP A 72 25.35 11.95 9.74
N GLY A 73 24.39 11.03 9.68
CA GLY A 73 24.55 9.70 9.09
C GLY A 73 24.70 9.70 7.58
N ALA A 74 24.42 10.82 6.91
CA ALA A 74 24.61 11.03 5.46
C ALA A 74 24.05 9.88 4.61
N TYR A 75 22.82 9.45 4.87
CA TYR A 75 22.19 8.35 4.16
C TYR A 75 21.87 8.69 2.71
N ASP A 76 22.18 7.78 1.80
CA ASP A 76 21.96 7.95 0.35
C ASP A 76 20.50 7.79 -0.06
N ALA A 77 19.74 6.98 0.66
CA ALA A 77 18.32 6.76 0.40
C ALA A 77 17.59 6.21 1.63
N VAL A 78 16.25 6.30 1.62
CA VAL A 78 15.37 5.67 2.62
C VAL A 78 14.38 4.72 1.96
N VAL A 79 14.15 3.57 2.61
CA VAL A 79 13.06 2.65 2.26
C VAL A 79 11.96 2.80 3.30
N PRO A 80 10.85 3.48 2.98
CA PRO A 80 9.78 3.74 3.95
C PRO A 80 8.95 2.48 4.20
N HIS A 81 9.07 1.90 5.39
CA HIS A 81 8.35 0.69 5.80
C HIS A 81 7.24 0.95 6.83
N MET A 82 6.90 2.18 7.10
CA MET A 82 5.85 2.53 8.04
C MET A 82 4.51 2.61 7.32
N PHE A 83 3.69 1.53 7.44
CA PHE A 83 2.40 1.38 6.73
C PHE A 83 1.24 1.91 7.57
N CYS A 84 1.24 3.20 7.79
CA CYS A 84 0.20 3.96 8.47
C CYS A 84 0.19 5.40 7.95
N TRP A 85 -0.86 6.15 8.22
CA TRP A 85 -0.99 7.52 7.73
C TRP A 85 0.24 8.40 8.00
N PRO A 86 0.82 8.47 9.22
CA PRO A 86 2.06 9.22 9.43
C PRO A 86 3.23 8.70 8.59
N GLY A 87 3.35 7.38 8.42
CA GLY A 87 4.41 6.78 7.61
C GLY A 87 4.27 7.08 6.12
N TYR A 88 3.03 7.16 5.64
CA TYR A 88 2.74 7.51 4.25
C TYR A 88 2.98 8.98 3.95
N THR A 89 2.81 9.87 4.92
CA THR A 89 2.82 11.32 4.73
C THR A 89 3.96 12.00 5.48
N GLN A 90 3.85 12.19 6.80
CA GLN A 90 4.77 13.00 7.59
C GLN A 90 6.22 12.49 7.56
N TYR A 91 6.41 11.18 7.75
CA TYR A 91 7.77 10.61 7.75
C TYR A 91 8.40 10.62 6.35
N ARG A 92 7.62 10.42 5.28
CA ARG A 92 8.14 10.57 3.91
C ARG A 92 8.52 12.02 3.62
N SER A 93 7.66 12.98 3.97
CA SER A 93 7.97 14.41 3.83
C SER A 93 9.19 14.81 4.66
N LEU A 94 9.37 14.23 5.84
CA LEU A 94 10.55 14.47 6.67
C LEU A 94 11.85 14.07 5.94
N PHE A 95 11.90 12.87 5.36
CA PHE A 95 13.07 12.43 4.61
C PHE A 95 13.29 13.28 3.34
N ASP A 96 12.23 13.66 2.65
CA ASP A 96 12.33 14.60 1.52
C ASP A 96 12.91 15.95 1.97
N LEU A 97 12.49 16.48 3.14
CA LEU A 97 13.01 17.72 3.73
C LEU A 97 14.48 17.59 4.12
N LEU A 98 14.90 16.44 4.64
CA LEU A 98 16.30 16.16 4.98
C LEU A 98 17.16 15.88 3.75
N GLY A 99 16.58 15.88 2.55
CA GLY A 99 17.31 15.58 1.31
C GLY A 99 17.66 14.10 1.13
N VAL A 100 17.00 13.20 1.86
CA VAL A 100 17.20 11.74 1.74
C VAL A 100 16.12 11.15 0.83
N PRO A 101 16.43 10.78 -0.42
CA PRO A 101 15.44 10.33 -1.38
C PRO A 101 14.85 8.98 -1.00
N GLY A 102 13.52 8.85 -1.14
CA GLY A 102 12.80 7.62 -0.76
C GLY A 102 12.57 6.66 -1.93
N VAL A 103 12.58 5.36 -1.66
CA VAL A 103 12.05 4.32 -2.55
C VAL A 103 10.53 4.41 -2.58
N GLY A 104 9.94 4.28 -3.78
CA GLY A 104 8.49 4.33 -3.97
C GLY A 104 7.95 5.76 -4.05
N CYS A 105 6.64 5.90 -3.85
CA CYS A 105 5.89 7.13 -4.02
C CYS A 105 6.29 8.24 -3.04
N SER A 106 6.15 9.51 -3.45
CA SER A 106 6.31 10.68 -2.56
C SER A 106 5.19 10.75 -1.53
N ALA A 107 5.35 11.62 -0.53
CA ALA A 107 4.33 11.86 0.49
C ALA A 107 3.01 12.36 -0.10
N GLU A 108 3.07 13.27 -1.09
CA GLU A 108 1.87 13.80 -1.75
C GLU A 108 1.13 12.70 -2.53
N CYS A 109 1.87 11.88 -3.26
CA CYS A 109 1.30 10.73 -3.96
C CYS A 109 0.62 9.77 -2.97
N MET A 110 1.31 9.43 -1.88
CA MET A 110 0.76 8.55 -0.84
C MET A 110 -0.49 9.12 -0.18
N ALA A 111 -0.52 10.41 0.11
CA ALA A 111 -1.71 11.08 0.66
C ALA A 111 -2.89 10.99 -0.31
N LEU A 112 -2.65 11.25 -1.61
CA LEU A 112 -3.66 11.16 -2.66
C LEU A 112 -4.24 9.76 -2.79
N ILE A 113 -3.38 8.74 -2.88
CA ILE A 113 -3.83 7.37 -3.16
C ILE A 113 -4.41 6.65 -1.95
N THR A 114 -4.04 7.04 -0.73
CA THR A 114 -4.62 6.48 0.49
C THR A 114 -6.09 6.89 0.64
N ASP A 115 -6.47 8.07 0.17
CA ASP A 115 -7.87 8.48 0.07
C ASP A 115 -8.52 7.88 -1.19
N LYS A 116 -9.35 6.85 -1.01
CA LYS A 116 -10.01 6.13 -2.10
C LYS A 116 -10.87 7.02 -2.99
N ALA A 117 -11.49 8.06 -2.44
CA ALA A 117 -12.31 8.99 -3.21
C ALA A 117 -11.45 9.85 -4.14
N GLN A 118 -10.37 10.41 -3.60
CA GLN A 118 -9.44 11.22 -4.38
C GLN A 118 -8.72 10.39 -5.44
N ALA A 119 -8.19 9.24 -5.08
CA ALA A 119 -7.51 8.35 -6.01
C ALA A 119 -8.40 7.97 -7.21
N LYS A 120 -9.67 7.60 -6.95
CA LYS A 120 -10.62 7.26 -8.00
C LYS A 120 -11.01 8.45 -8.86
N ALA A 121 -11.22 9.62 -8.26
CA ALA A 121 -11.54 10.82 -9.01
C ALA A 121 -10.43 11.20 -10.00
N VAL A 122 -9.16 11.16 -9.57
CA VAL A 122 -8.01 11.44 -10.42
C VAL A 122 -7.83 10.36 -11.51
N ALA A 123 -7.97 9.09 -11.15
CA ALA A 123 -7.89 7.97 -12.10
C ALA A 123 -8.99 8.07 -13.17
N ALA A 124 -10.23 8.31 -12.77
CA ALA A 124 -11.37 8.47 -13.67
C ALA A 124 -11.18 9.66 -14.64
N ALA A 125 -10.70 10.79 -14.14
CA ALA A 125 -10.39 11.97 -14.96
C ALA A 125 -9.30 11.69 -16.02
N SER A 126 -8.51 10.63 -15.83
CA SER A 126 -7.48 10.17 -16.76
C SER A 126 -7.92 8.98 -17.62
N GLY A 127 -9.21 8.68 -17.65
CA GLY A 127 -9.79 7.62 -18.48
C GLY A 127 -9.66 6.20 -17.90
N VAL A 128 -9.23 6.04 -16.65
CA VAL A 128 -9.20 4.74 -15.98
C VAL A 128 -10.61 4.38 -15.51
N PRO A 129 -11.15 3.22 -15.90
CA PRO A 129 -12.47 2.81 -15.44
C PRO A 129 -12.47 2.58 -13.92
N VAL A 130 -13.41 3.21 -13.23
CA VAL A 130 -13.67 3.04 -11.80
C VAL A 130 -15.16 2.78 -11.57
N PRO A 131 -15.58 2.13 -10.48
CA PRO A 131 -16.99 2.07 -10.13
C PRO A 131 -17.58 3.47 -9.95
N GLU A 132 -18.74 3.71 -10.50
CA GLU A 132 -19.49 4.93 -10.26
C GLU A 132 -19.81 5.06 -8.75
N GLY A 133 -19.65 6.26 -8.20
CA GLY A 133 -19.81 6.44 -6.77
C GLY A 133 -19.83 7.88 -6.33
N GLU A 134 -20.05 8.07 -5.04
CA GLU A 134 -20.11 9.36 -4.37
C GLU A 134 -19.41 9.32 -3.02
N LEU A 135 -19.05 10.50 -2.52
CA LEU A 135 -18.42 10.68 -1.22
C LEU A 135 -19.46 11.08 -0.18
N LEU A 136 -19.62 10.26 0.85
CA LEU A 136 -20.47 10.53 2.00
C LEU A 136 -19.62 11.14 3.13
N ARG A 137 -20.15 12.20 3.76
CA ARG A 137 -19.48 12.94 4.84
C ARG A 137 -20.23 12.92 6.16
N SER A 138 -21.37 12.21 6.21
CA SER A 138 -22.18 12.06 7.40
C SER A 138 -22.85 10.69 7.40
N PRO A 139 -22.95 10.02 8.56
CA PRO A 139 -23.66 8.74 8.67
C PRO A 139 -25.18 8.86 8.43
N THR A 140 -25.71 10.09 8.36
CA THR A 140 -27.13 10.36 8.06
C THR A 140 -27.37 10.78 6.61
N GLN A 141 -26.32 10.90 5.80
CA GLN A 141 -26.44 11.20 4.39
C GLN A 141 -26.99 9.98 3.64
N VAL A 142 -28.05 10.19 2.85
CA VAL A 142 -28.66 9.12 2.04
C VAL A 142 -27.88 9.03 0.73
N PRO A 143 -27.31 7.85 0.40
CA PRO A 143 -26.64 7.66 -0.88
C PRO A 143 -27.61 7.80 -2.07
N THR A 144 -27.09 8.31 -3.19
CA THR A 144 -27.83 8.37 -4.46
C THR A 144 -27.49 7.21 -5.40
N VAL A 145 -26.40 6.49 -5.12
CA VAL A 145 -26.02 5.28 -5.85
C VAL A 145 -27.06 4.19 -5.66
N PRO A 146 -27.58 3.56 -6.75
CA PRO A 146 -28.57 2.51 -6.62
C PRO A 146 -28.00 1.22 -6.01
N PHE A 147 -28.85 0.47 -5.30
CA PHE A 147 -28.50 -0.85 -4.78
C PHE A 147 -28.29 -1.88 -5.90
N PRO A 148 -27.38 -2.86 -5.71
CA PRO A 148 -26.45 -2.98 -4.59
C PRO A 148 -25.24 -2.05 -4.75
N PHE A 149 -24.73 -1.54 -3.63
CA PHE A 149 -23.52 -0.74 -3.60
C PHE A 149 -22.58 -1.18 -2.47
N VAL A 150 -21.36 -0.62 -2.44
CA VAL A 150 -20.37 -0.90 -1.42
C VAL A 150 -20.01 0.40 -0.70
N LEU A 151 -20.07 0.37 0.63
CA LEU A 151 -19.55 1.43 1.48
C LEU A 151 -18.11 1.10 1.87
N LYS A 152 -17.21 2.08 1.73
CA LYS A 152 -15.77 1.93 2.06
C LYS A 152 -15.29 3.17 2.80
N PRO A 153 -14.75 3.04 4.02
CA PRO A 153 -13.98 4.12 4.64
C PRO A 153 -12.86 4.60 3.70
N CYS A 154 -12.69 5.93 3.56
CA CYS A 154 -11.81 6.48 2.52
C CYS A 154 -10.35 6.12 2.72
N CYS A 155 -9.84 6.23 3.97
CA CYS A 155 -8.42 6.11 4.27
C CYS A 155 -8.04 4.80 4.99
N GLU A 156 -9.00 3.88 5.14
CA GLU A 156 -8.75 2.60 5.80
C GLU A 156 -8.16 1.55 4.85
N ASP A 157 -7.36 0.65 5.43
CA ASP A 157 -6.70 -0.46 4.76
C ASP A 157 -7.33 -1.81 5.15
N ASN A 158 -6.86 -2.89 4.55
CA ASN A 158 -7.23 -4.28 4.87
C ASN A 158 -8.74 -4.57 4.87
N SER A 159 -9.53 -3.85 4.10
CA SER A 159 -11.00 -3.98 4.02
C SER A 159 -11.74 -3.73 5.35
N MET A 160 -11.14 -2.96 6.28
CA MET A 160 -11.81 -2.55 7.51
C MET A 160 -13.01 -1.66 7.18
N GLY A 161 -14.17 -1.95 7.77
CA GLY A 161 -15.40 -1.20 7.58
C GLY A 161 -16.04 -1.30 6.19
N ILE A 162 -15.52 -2.13 5.27
CA ILE A 162 -16.13 -2.32 3.95
C ILE A 162 -17.38 -3.19 4.09
N THR A 163 -18.50 -2.68 3.54
CA THR A 163 -19.79 -3.38 3.59
C THR A 163 -20.51 -3.28 2.25
N LYS A 164 -20.96 -4.41 1.71
CA LYS A 164 -21.93 -4.47 0.61
C LYS A 164 -23.32 -4.23 1.18
N VAL A 165 -24.09 -3.36 0.55
CA VAL A 165 -25.48 -3.03 0.94
C VAL A 165 -26.38 -3.43 -0.20
N GLU A 166 -27.32 -4.33 0.07
CA GLU A 166 -28.24 -4.86 -0.94
C GLU A 166 -29.62 -4.21 -0.90
N SER A 167 -29.97 -3.61 0.23
CA SER A 167 -31.29 -3.03 0.44
C SER A 167 -31.26 -1.83 1.39
N GLU A 168 -32.33 -1.02 1.35
CA GLU A 168 -32.53 0.12 2.24
C GLU A 168 -32.53 -0.30 3.73
N ALA A 169 -33.02 -1.50 4.03
CA ALA A 169 -33.09 -2.00 5.40
C ALA A 169 -31.70 -2.21 6.04
N GLU A 170 -30.68 -2.50 5.24
CA GLU A 170 -29.29 -2.72 5.69
C GLU A 170 -28.52 -1.41 5.87
N LEU A 171 -28.96 -0.35 5.20
CA LEU A 171 -28.22 0.91 5.10
C LEU A 171 -27.87 1.53 6.45
N PRO A 172 -28.76 1.67 7.44
CA PRO A 172 -28.42 2.31 8.72
C PRO A 172 -27.28 1.60 9.46
N ALA A 173 -27.28 0.28 9.48
CA ALA A 173 -26.24 -0.52 10.13
C ALA A 173 -24.90 -0.42 9.39
N ALA A 174 -24.92 -0.49 8.06
CA ALA A 174 -23.74 -0.39 7.22
C ALA A 174 -23.09 1.00 7.30
N MET A 175 -23.88 2.08 7.30
CA MET A 175 -23.41 3.45 7.50
C MET A 175 -22.76 3.62 8.88
N ALA A 176 -23.45 3.16 9.94
CA ALA A 176 -22.91 3.20 11.29
C ALA A 176 -21.58 2.44 11.42
N GLU A 177 -21.45 1.30 10.73
CA GLU A 177 -20.21 0.54 10.73
C GLU A 177 -19.08 1.27 9.98
N ALA A 178 -19.31 1.72 8.75
CA ALA A 178 -18.30 2.39 7.94
C ALA A 178 -17.77 3.67 8.61
N PHE A 179 -18.65 4.50 9.18
CA PHE A 179 -18.28 5.74 9.88
C PHE A 179 -17.63 5.55 11.24
N LYS A 180 -17.49 4.31 11.76
CA LYS A 180 -16.61 4.03 12.92
C LYS A 180 -15.13 4.15 12.57
N PHE A 181 -14.78 3.92 11.31
CA PHE A 181 -13.40 3.82 10.85
C PHE A 181 -12.89 5.12 10.23
N ASP A 182 -13.76 5.90 9.58
CA ASP A 182 -13.37 7.14 8.92
C ASP A 182 -14.52 8.15 8.96
N SER A 183 -14.19 9.43 8.95
CA SER A 183 -15.14 10.54 8.84
C SER A 183 -15.69 10.74 7.42
N SER A 184 -15.14 10.03 6.44
CA SER A 184 -15.51 10.06 5.04
C SER A 184 -15.63 8.63 4.48
N VAL A 185 -16.72 8.37 3.77
CA VAL A 185 -17.01 7.04 3.23
C VAL A 185 -17.33 7.14 1.73
N VAL A 186 -16.69 6.33 0.93
CA VAL A 186 -17.08 6.16 -0.49
C VAL A 186 -18.23 5.19 -0.56
N CYS A 187 -19.32 5.63 -1.19
CA CYS A 187 -20.40 4.77 -1.65
C CYS A 187 -20.21 4.53 -3.15
N GLU A 188 -20.01 3.30 -3.56
CA GLU A 188 -19.79 2.97 -4.97
C GLU A 188 -20.63 1.79 -5.44
N ARG A 189 -21.06 1.83 -6.70
CA ARG A 189 -21.79 0.75 -7.32
C ARG A 189 -21.07 -0.59 -7.14
N PHE A 190 -21.77 -1.61 -6.69
CA PHE A 190 -21.22 -2.96 -6.64
C PHE A 190 -21.04 -3.49 -8.06
N ILE A 191 -19.81 -3.81 -8.42
CA ILE A 191 -19.50 -4.45 -9.71
C ILE A 191 -19.68 -5.96 -9.55
N PRO A 192 -20.58 -6.61 -10.32
CA PRO A 192 -20.76 -8.05 -10.28
C PRO A 192 -19.44 -8.80 -10.44
N LEU A 193 -19.34 -9.94 -9.76
CA LEU A 193 -18.14 -10.76 -9.82
C LEU A 193 -18.07 -11.53 -11.14
N GLY A 194 -17.13 -11.17 -12.00
CA GLY A 194 -16.51 -12.06 -12.97
C GLY A 194 -15.18 -12.55 -12.42
N ARG A 195 -14.20 -11.63 -12.28
CA ARG A 195 -12.88 -11.92 -11.71
C ARG A 195 -12.42 -10.77 -10.81
N GLU A 196 -11.50 -11.05 -9.87
CA GLU A 196 -10.79 -9.99 -9.13
C GLU A 196 -9.28 -10.18 -9.32
N ILE A 197 -8.65 -9.22 -9.97
CA ILE A 197 -7.28 -9.33 -10.45
C ILE A 197 -6.42 -8.21 -9.84
N ARG A 198 -5.32 -8.61 -9.22
CA ARG A 198 -4.28 -7.70 -8.75
C ARG A 198 -3.19 -7.59 -9.82
N VAL A 199 -2.82 -6.36 -10.11
CA VAL A 199 -1.80 -6.00 -11.09
C VAL A 199 -0.73 -5.14 -10.41
N ALA A 200 0.52 -5.40 -10.69
CA ALA A 200 1.62 -4.52 -10.32
C ALA A 200 2.30 -3.97 -11.58
N VAL A 201 2.59 -2.67 -11.58
CA VAL A 201 3.33 -1.98 -12.63
C VAL A 201 4.65 -1.51 -12.05
N VAL A 202 5.72 -1.67 -12.83
CA VAL A 202 7.08 -1.22 -12.49
C VAL A 202 7.55 -0.24 -13.56
N GLU A 203 8.24 0.80 -13.12
CA GLU A 203 8.90 1.74 -14.00
C GLU A 203 10.21 1.16 -14.54
N ASP A 204 10.57 1.54 -15.77
CA ASP A 204 11.89 1.32 -16.32
C ASP A 204 12.92 2.34 -15.80
N GLU A 205 14.14 2.28 -16.32
CA GLU A 205 15.23 3.18 -15.91
C GLU A 205 14.93 4.68 -16.20
N SER A 206 14.05 4.97 -17.16
CA SER A 206 13.62 6.35 -17.49
C SER A 206 12.55 6.89 -16.55
N GLY A 207 11.94 6.06 -15.70
CA GLY A 207 10.81 6.41 -14.86
C GLY A 207 9.45 6.24 -15.54
N GLU A 208 9.40 5.54 -16.70
CA GLU A 208 8.16 5.24 -17.37
C GLU A 208 7.56 3.90 -16.87
N PRO A 209 6.26 3.83 -16.60
CA PRO A 209 5.59 2.60 -16.17
C PRO A 209 5.44 1.64 -17.34
N THR A 210 6.49 0.94 -17.70
CA THR A 210 6.53 0.10 -18.92
C THR A 210 6.10 -1.32 -18.66
N THR A 211 6.34 -1.88 -17.49
CA THR A 211 6.18 -3.31 -17.24
C THR A 211 5.05 -3.60 -16.28
N MET A 212 4.10 -4.43 -16.71
CA MET A 212 3.13 -5.10 -15.86
C MET A 212 3.70 -6.47 -15.47
N LEU A 213 3.86 -6.70 -14.17
CA LEU A 213 4.27 -8.01 -13.64
C LEU A 213 3.17 -9.07 -13.84
N PRO A 214 3.52 -10.37 -13.81
CA PRO A 214 2.53 -11.44 -13.85
C PRO A 214 1.42 -11.24 -12.81
N ALA A 215 0.18 -11.10 -13.28
CA ALA A 215 -0.94 -10.73 -12.43
C ALA A 215 -1.38 -11.86 -11.49
N THR A 216 -2.01 -11.48 -10.39
CA THR A 216 -2.62 -12.40 -9.40
C THR A 216 -4.14 -12.31 -9.48
N GLU A 217 -4.82 -13.44 -9.57
CA GLU A 217 -6.27 -13.52 -9.42
C GLU A 217 -6.65 -14.06 -8.05
N TYR A 218 -7.61 -13.42 -7.40
CA TYR A 218 -8.25 -13.90 -6.18
C TYR A 218 -9.48 -14.72 -6.54
N LEU A 219 -9.49 -15.99 -6.13
CA LEU A 219 -10.58 -16.92 -6.45
C LEU A 219 -11.74 -16.68 -5.48
N LEU A 220 -12.63 -15.77 -5.88
CA LEU A 220 -13.87 -15.46 -5.16
C LEU A 220 -15.02 -16.32 -5.71
N THR A 221 -16.08 -16.44 -4.93
CA THR A 221 -17.30 -17.18 -5.32
C THR A 221 -18.54 -16.28 -5.26
N PRO A 222 -19.64 -16.66 -5.90
CA PRO A 222 -20.90 -15.90 -5.79
C PRO A 222 -21.37 -15.71 -4.33
N GLU A 223 -21.09 -16.70 -3.46
CA GLU A 223 -21.45 -16.65 -2.03
C GLU A 223 -20.50 -15.75 -1.24
N HIS A 224 -19.25 -15.58 -1.75
CA HIS A 224 -18.23 -14.73 -1.16
C HIS A 224 -17.64 -13.82 -2.24
N PRO A 225 -18.42 -12.83 -2.72
CA PRO A 225 -18.08 -12.06 -3.93
C PRO A 225 -17.09 -10.93 -3.69
N MET A 226 -16.65 -10.71 -2.46
CA MET A 226 -15.69 -9.66 -2.08
C MET A 226 -14.75 -10.16 -1.01
N ARG A 227 -13.49 -9.68 -1.02
CA ARG A 227 -12.57 -9.89 0.09
C ARG A 227 -12.92 -8.97 1.25
N THR A 228 -13.02 -9.54 2.42
CA THR A 228 -13.28 -8.85 3.69
C THR A 228 -12.01 -8.72 4.52
N SER A 229 -12.07 -8.02 5.65
CA SER A 229 -10.95 -7.96 6.61
C SER A 229 -10.57 -9.36 7.14
N LYS A 230 -11.54 -10.27 7.29
CA LYS A 230 -11.31 -11.65 7.71
C LYS A 230 -10.47 -12.46 6.71
N ASP A 231 -10.51 -12.09 5.44
CA ASP A 231 -9.73 -12.73 4.38
C ASP A 231 -8.28 -12.23 4.34
N LYS A 232 -8.05 -11.04 4.89
CA LYS A 232 -6.76 -10.34 4.85
C LYS A 232 -6.01 -10.43 6.18
N ILE A 233 -6.73 -10.41 7.30
CA ILE A 233 -6.18 -10.34 8.65
C ILE A 233 -6.76 -11.50 9.47
N SER A 234 -5.89 -12.35 10.02
CA SER A 234 -6.32 -13.27 11.08
C SER A 234 -6.53 -12.47 12.36
N THR A 235 -7.66 -12.66 13.01
CA THR A 235 -7.98 -12.02 14.28
C THR A 235 -7.94 -13.04 15.42
N ASP A 236 -7.55 -12.60 16.61
CA ASP A 236 -7.68 -13.36 17.84
C ASP A 236 -9.16 -13.45 18.30
N ASP A 237 -9.41 -14.15 19.41
CA ASP A 237 -10.76 -14.34 19.99
C ASP A 237 -11.44 -13.01 20.41
N LYS A 238 -10.68 -11.90 20.44
CA LYS A 238 -11.16 -10.56 20.76
C LYS A 238 -11.40 -9.69 19.53
N GLY A 239 -11.19 -10.27 18.32
CA GLY A 239 -11.31 -9.56 17.04
C GLY A 239 -10.14 -8.61 16.73
N LEU A 240 -9.05 -8.67 17.51
CA LEU A 240 -7.82 -7.93 17.25
C LEU A 240 -6.93 -8.72 16.26
N PRO A 241 -6.11 -8.03 15.43
CA PRO A 241 -5.18 -8.71 14.55
C PRO A 241 -4.29 -9.67 15.35
N ASP A 242 -4.38 -10.97 15.01
CA ASP A 242 -3.53 -11.99 15.58
C ASP A 242 -2.19 -11.97 14.84
N ALA A 243 -1.19 -11.38 15.49
CA ALA A 243 0.14 -11.23 14.92
C ALA A 243 0.76 -12.58 14.56
N GLU A 244 0.60 -13.60 15.40
CA GLU A 244 1.17 -14.92 15.16
C GLU A 244 0.55 -15.58 13.93
N LYS A 245 -0.79 -15.50 13.77
CA LYS A 245 -1.49 -16.05 12.60
C LYS A 245 -1.34 -15.18 11.35
N PHE A 246 -1.25 -13.87 11.52
CA PHE A 246 -1.02 -12.95 10.40
C PHE A 246 0.37 -13.19 9.78
N PHE A 247 1.35 -13.56 10.61
CA PHE A 247 2.73 -13.84 10.19
C PHE A 247 3.03 -15.31 10.01
N ALA A 248 2.11 -16.20 10.37
CA ALA A 248 2.27 -17.62 10.08
C ALA A 248 2.47 -17.79 8.57
N THR A 249 3.72 -17.91 8.18
CA THR A 249 4.17 -18.15 6.80
C THR A 249 3.76 -19.53 6.30
N ASN A 250 3.10 -20.31 7.13
CA ASN A 250 2.70 -21.67 6.85
C ASN A 250 1.40 -21.66 6.02
N ARG A 251 1.56 -21.70 4.69
CA ARG A 251 0.47 -21.81 3.70
C ARG A 251 -0.51 -22.96 3.97
N ALA A 252 -0.13 -23.95 4.78
CA ALA A 252 -0.98 -25.07 5.16
C ALA A 252 -2.13 -24.68 6.12
N GLU A 253 -1.99 -23.56 6.85
CA GLU A 253 -2.99 -23.08 7.81
C GLU A 253 -3.78 -21.86 7.30
N ALA A 254 -3.49 -21.40 6.07
CA ALA A 254 -4.26 -20.31 5.46
C ALA A 254 -5.73 -20.74 5.32
N PRO A 255 -6.69 -19.84 5.60
CA PRO A 255 -8.10 -20.14 5.41
C PRO A 255 -8.37 -20.64 4.00
N LYS A 256 -9.25 -21.64 3.83
CA LYS A 256 -9.57 -22.29 2.54
C LYS A 256 -10.02 -21.30 1.43
N TYR A 257 -10.39 -20.09 1.77
CA TYR A 257 -10.82 -19.03 0.86
C TYR A 257 -9.70 -18.03 0.48
N ARG A 258 -8.45 -18.23 0.94
CA ARG A 258 -7.27 -17.47 0.48
C ARG A 258 -6.63 -18.09 -0.77
N THR A 259 -7.43 -18.62 -1.65
CA THR A 259 -6.90 -19.13 -2.91
C THR A 259 -6.68 -17.99 -3.89
N SER A 260 -5.44 -17.84 -4.33
CA SER A 260 -5.06 -16.96 -5.42
C SER A 260 -4.15 -17.70 -6.39
N ILE A 261 -4.21 -17.30 -7.64
CA ILE A 261 -3.36 -17.85 -8.72
C ILE A 261 -2.41 -16.76 -9.20
N THR A 262 -1.10 -17.06 -9.21
CA THR A 262 -0.05 -16.21 -9.77
C THR A 262 0.96 -17.07 -10.53
N PRO A 263 1.20 -16.86 -11.84
CA PRO A 263 0.46 -15.94 -12.72
C PRO A 263 -0.97 -16.46 -12.97
N CYS A 264 -1.93 -15.54 -13.03
CA CYS A 264 -3.27 -15.91 -13.47
C CYS A 264 -3.35 -15.91 -15.00
N PRO A 265 -4.12 -16.83 -15.61
CA PRO A 265 -4.32 -16.85 -17.04
C PRO A 265 -5.11 -15.61 -17.50
N LEU A 266 -4.55 -14.86 -18.43
CA LEU A 266 -5.19 -13.71 -19.08
C LEU A 266 -5.16 -13.94 -20.60
N ASP A 267 -6.27 -13.65 -21.27
CA ASP A 267 -6.22 -13.46 -22.70
C ASP A 267 -5.57 -12.13 -23.06
N ASP A 268 -5.11 -11.99 -24.30
CA ASP A 268 -4.36 -10.82 -24.75
C ASP A 268 -5.16 -9.51 -24.62
N ALA A 269 -6.47 -9.57 -24.83
CA ALA A 269 -7.35 -8.39 -24.75
C ALA A 269 -7.49 -7.89 -23.31
N LEU A 270 -7.73 -8.78 -22.37
CA LEU A 270 -7.81 -8.44 -20.94
C LEU A 270 -6.46 -7.99 -20.41
N ALA A 271 -5.37 -8.67 -20.78
CA ALA A 271 -4.02 -8.27 -20.39
C ALA A 271 -3.69 -6.86 -20.88
N ALA A 272 -4.02 -6.53 -22.12
CA ALA A 272 -3.84 -5.20 -22.69
C ALA A 272 -4.69 -4.14 -21.98
N LYS A 273 -5.97 -4.41 -21.70
CA LYS A 273 -6.86 -3.50 -20.95
C LYS A 273 -6.28 -3.20 -19.55
N LEU A 274 -5.90 -4.24 -18.78
CA LEU A 274 -5.33 -4.10 -17.45
C LEU A 274 -4.01 -3.32 -17.48
N ALA A 275 -3.12 -3.64 -18.41
CA ALA A 275 -1.84 -2.94 -18.55
C ALA A 275 -2.03 -1.45 -18.90
N ALA A 276 -2.91 -1.14 -19.85
CA ALA A 276 -3.20 0.23 -20.25
C ALA A 276 -3.79 1.04 -19.08
N ALA A 277 -4.81 0.51 -18.40
CA ALA A 277 -5.45 1.16 -17.27
C ALA A 277 -4.48 1.38 -16.09
N SER A 278 -3.66 0.36 -15.76
CA SER A 278 -2.69 0.44 -14.68
C SER A 278 -1.59 1.47 -14.96
N LYS A 279 -1.06 1.52 -16.19
CA LYS A 279 -0.06 2.51 -16.60
C LYS A 279 -0.64 3.93 -16.63
N ALA A 280 -1.87 4.09 -17.08
CA ALA A 280 -2.57 5.38 -17.04
C ALA A 280 -2.79 5.84 -15.60
N ALA A 281 -3.26 4.96 -14.71
CA ALA A 281 -3.42 5.25 -13.28
C ALA A 281 -2.09 5.59 -12.61
N HIS A 282 -1.01 4.87 -12.93
CA HIS A 282 0.33 5.14 -12.40
C HIS A 282 0.77 6.57 -12.68
N LYS A 283 0.64 7.02 -13.94
CA LYS A 283 0.98 8.40 -14.35
C LYS A 283 0.05 9.43 -13.72
N ALA A 284 -1.25 9.19 -13.74
CA ALA A 284 -2.24 10.12 -13.21
C ALA A 284 -2.09 10.36 -11.70
N LEU A 285 -1.86 9.29 -10.95
CA LEU A 285 -1.67 9.31 -9.51
C LEU A 285 -0.24 9.72 -9.11
N ARG A 286 0.65 9.97 -10.07
CA ARG A 286 2.06 10.31 -9.84
C ARG A 286 2.81 9.26 -9.03
N CYS A 287 2.46 7.99 -9.23
CA CYS A 287 3.21 6.89 -8.63
C CYS A 287 4.66 6.90 -9.13
N ARG A 288 5.55 6.30 -8.35
CA ARG A 288 6.98 6.25 -8.62
C ARG A 288 7.54 4.89 -8.25
N ASP A 289 8.49 4.39 -9.04
CA ASP A 289 9.14 3.09 -8.96
C ASP A 289 8.18 1.94 -9.24
N PHE A 290 7.07 1.86 -8.55
CA PHE A 290 6.04 0.83 -8.73
C PHE A 290 4.67 1.29 -8.22
N SER A 291 3.63 0.58 -8.66
CA SER A 291 2.28 0.67 -8.12
C SER A 291 1.55 -0.66 -8.22
N ILE A 292 0.59 -0.86 -7.34
CA ILE A 292 -0.21 -2.09 -7.26
C ILE A 292 -1.68 -1.68 -7.32
N TYR A 293 -2.47 -2.39 -8.13
CA TYR A 293 -3.88 -2.12 -8.34
C TYR A 293 -4.71 -3.37 -8.12
N ASP A 294 -5.86 -3.23 -7.50
CA ASP A 294 -6.90 -4.25 -7.52
C ASP A 294 -7.97 -3.84 -8.53
N PHE A 295 -8.26 -4.73 -9.49
CA PHE A 295 -9.30 -4.58 -10.49
C PHE A 295 -10.41 -5.60 -10.29
N ARG A 296 -11.66 -5.15 -10.40
CA ARG A 296 -12.79 -6.01 -10.66
C ARG A 296 -12.99 -6.11 -12.17
N VAL A 297 -13.09 -7.34 -12.66
CA VAL A 297 -13.56 -7.63 -14.03
C VAL A 297 -14.98 -8.14 -13.89
N ASP A 298 -15.93 -7.50 -14.56
CA ASP A 298 -17.31 -7.93 -14.54
C ASP A 298 -17.56 -9.14 -15.47
N PRO A 299 -18.74 -9.76 -15.46
CA PRO A 299 -19.05 -10.89 -16.36
C PRO A 299 -19.01 -10.56 -17.85
N ALA A 300 -19.10 -9.27 -18.23
CA ALA A 300 -18.95 -8.83 -19.62
C ALA A 300 -17.48 -8.60 -20.03
N GLY A 301 -16.52 -8.74 -19.09
CA GLY A 301 -15.09 -8.52 -19.33
C GLY A 301 -14.66 -7.05 -19.22
N GLU A 302 -15.51 -6.18 -18.67
CA GLU A 302 -15.14 -4.79 -18.42
C GLU A 302 -14.42 -4.67 -17.07
N ILE A 303 -13.37 -3.84 -17.05
CA ILE A 303 -12.49 -3.68 -15.89
C ILE A 303 -12.84 -2.44 -15.09
N TYR A 304 -12.70 -2.52 -13.77
CA TYR A 304 -12.91 -1.39 -12.85
C TYR A 304 -11.83 -1.38 -11.78
N MET A 305 -11.07 -0.30 -11.69
CA MET A 305 -10.07 -0.13 -10.63
C MET A 305 -10.76 0.07 -9.28
N LEU A 306 -10.51 -0.85 -8.34
CA LEU A 306 -11.06 -0.80 -6.99
C LEU A 306 -10.21 0.06 -6.06
N GLU A 307 -8.89 -0.11 -6.12
CA GLU A 307 -7.92 0.63 -5.31
C GLU A 307 -6.53 0.64 -5.94
N CYS A 308 -5.70 1.59 -5.50
CA CYS A 308 -4.27 1.65 -5.75
C CYS A 308 -3.53 1.52 -4.43
N GLN A 309 -2.54 0.64 -4.35
CA GLN A 309 -1.72 0.38 -3.15
C GLN A 309 -0.22 0.34 -3.52
N PRO A 310 0.46 1.47 -3.63
CA PRO A 310 1.88 1.50 -3.98
C PRO A 310 2.76 1.29 -2.74
N VAL A 311 2.49 0.25 -1.98
CA VAL A 311 3.26 -0.15 -0.80
C VAL A 311 3.74 -1.60 -0.95
N CYS A 312 5.00 -1.82 -0.65
CA CYS A 312 5.61 -3.15 -0.68
C CYS A 312 6.62 -3.27 0.46
N SER A 313 6.61 -4.40 1.14
CA SER A 313 7.62 -4.72 2.15
C SER A 313 8.90 -5.27 1.55
N PHE A 314 8.94 -5.51 0.24
CA PHE A 314 10.02 -6.17 -0.50
C PHE A 314 10.41 -7.57 0.02
N ALA A 315 9.68 -8.10 1.00
CA ALA A 315 9.82 -9.50 1.40
C ALA A 315 9.30 -10.45 0.31
N ARG A 316 9.85 -11.66 0.24
CA ARG A 316 9.47 -12.66 -0.76
C ARG A 316 7.98 -13.01 -0.73
N GLU A 317 7.35 -12.87 0.42
CA GLU A 317 5.92 -13.13 0.68
C GLU A 317 5.02 -11.95 0.30
N SER A 318 5.59 -10.77 0.03
CA SER A 318 4.77 -9.63 -0.38
C SER A 318 4.16 -9.83 -1.76
N ALA A 319 2.98 -9.26 -1.98
CA ALA A 319 2.21 -9.49 -3.20
C ALA A 319 3.01 -9.14 -4.47
N MET A 320 3.67 -7.99 -4.50
CA MET A 320 4.46 -7.56 -5.67
C MET A 320 5.67 -8.46 -5.91
N ILE A 321 6.40 -8.83 -4.85
CA ILE A 321 7.56 -9.72 -5.01
C ILE A 321 7.10 -11.13 -5.40
N GLY A 322 5.96 -11.60 -4.88
CA GLY A 322 5.35 -12.84 -5.32
C GLY A 322 5.03 -12.87 -6.82
N MET A 323 4.58 -11.73 -7.38
CA MET A 323 4.41 -11.56 -8.83
C MET A 323 5.75 -11.52 -9.56
N ALA A 324 6.72 -10.75 -9.05
CA ALA A 324 8.06 -10.62 -9.62
C ALA A 324 8.80 -11.96 -9.68
N LEU A 325 8.62 -12.84 -8.71
CA LEU A 325 9.20 -14.20 -8.71
C LEU A 325 8.60 -15.13 -9.77
N LYS A 326 7.55 -14.70 -10.49
CA LYS A 326 6.89 -15.47 -11.55
C LYS A 326 7.17 -14.95 -12.96
N THR A 327 8.01 -13.93 -13.09
CA THR A 327 8.51 -13.48 -14.41
C THR A 327 9.76 -14.26 -14.81
N ASP A 328 9.96 -14.45 -16.12
CA ASP A 328 11.19 -15.02 -16.67
C ASP A 328 12.26 -13.96 -16.98
N VAL A 329 11.98 -12.68 -16.65
CA VAL A 329 12.89 -11.55 -16.85
C VAL A 329 13.76 -11.38 -15.60
N PRO A 330 15.07 -11.68 -15.66
CA PRO A 330 15.93 -11.70 -14.47
C PRO A 330 15.98 -10.37 -13.71
N GLU A 331 15.97 -9.25 -14.42
CA GLU A 331 16.06 -7.89 -13.86
C GLU A 331 14.80 -7.51 -13.05
N LEU A 332 13.68 -8.21 -13.32
CA LEU A 332 12.41 -8.03 -12.60
C LEU A 332 12.22 -9.02 -11.46
N GLN A 333 13.07 -10.04 -11.34
CA GLN A 333 13.01 -10.97 -10.22
C GLN A 333 13.60 -10.35 -8.95
N HIS A 334 13.14 -10.82 -7.80
CA HIS A 334 13.77 -10.48 -6.52
C HIS A 334 15.07 -11.31 -6.34
N PRO A 335 16.21 -10.69 -5.91
CA PRO A 335 16.35 -9.33 -5.37
C PRO A 335 16.66 -8.24 -6.42
N ALA A 336 16.94 -8.59 -7.69
CA ALA A 336 17.36 -7.62 -8.71
C ALA A 336 16.42 -6.42 -8.86
N LEU A 337 15.10 -6.66 -8.85
CA LEU A 337 14.09 -5.60 -8.87
C LEU A 337 14.25 -4.63 -7.68
N TYR A 338 14.46 -5.16 -6.48
CA TYR A 338 14.66 -4.34 -5.29
C TYR A 338 15.95 -3.52 -5.37
N HIS A 339 17.05 -4.14 -5.83
CA HIS A 339 18.33 -3.45 -6.05
C HIS A 339 18.19 -2.30 -7.07
N THR A 340 17.42 -2.50 -8.12
CA THR A 340 17.14 -1.46 -9.11
C THR A 340 16.41 -0.27 -8.47
N MET A 341 15.39 -0.53 -7.65
CA MET A 341 14.67 0.54 -6.95
C MET A 341 15.57 1.29 -5.94
N LEU A 342 16.44 0.57 -5.22
CA LEU A 342 17.43 1.19 -4.32
C LEU A 342 18.40 2.09 -5.10
N ARG A 343 19.02 1.58 -6.18
CA ARG A 343 19.93 2.37 -7.02
C ARG A 343 19.26 3.59 -7.62
N ARG A 344 18.01 3.46 -8.05
CA ARG A 344 17.22 4.61 -8.55
C ARG A 344 16.94 5.63 -7.45
N ALA A 345 16.64 5.20 -6.22
CA ALA A 345 16.47 6.11 -5.11
C ALA A 345 17.77 6.87 -4.81
N VAL A 346 18.90 6.18 -4.71
CA VAL A 346 20.23 6.78 -4.53
C VAL A 346 20.57 7.78 -5.65
N ALA A 347 20.19 7.48 -6.88
CA ALA A 347 20.44 8.38 -8.02
C ALA A 347 19.55 9.63 -8.03
N ARG A 348 18.46 9.64 -7.25
CA ARG A 348 17.59 10.81 -7.11
C ARG A 348 18.27 11.85 -6.23
N LYS A 349 18.95 12.80 -6.84
CA LYS A 349 19.47 13.93 -6.08
C LYS A 349 18.32 14.73 -5.48
N PRO A 350 18.40 15.08 -4.18
CA PRO A 350 17.45 16.02 -3.60
C PRO A 350 17.49 17.30 -4.43
N LYS A 351 16.33 17.84 -4.77
CA LYS A 351 16.27 19.17 -5.36
C LYS A 351 16.69 20.15 -4.27
N PRO A 352 17.81 20.86 -4.39
CA PRO A 352 18.11 21.92 -3.44
C PRO A 352 16.94 22.91 -3.45
N TYR A 353 16.52 23.36 -2.28
CA TYR A 353 15.56 24.44 -2.18
C TYR A 353 16.21 25.67 -2.84
N ASP A 354 15.75 26.00 -4.05
CA ASP A 354 16.10 27.23 -4.71
C ASP A 354 15.31 28.37 -4.03
N GLU A 355 15.99 29.43 -3.59
CA GLU A 355 15.35 30.60 -2.99
C GLU A 355 14.23 31.19 -3.87
N THR A 356 14.35 31.05 -5.19
CA THR A 356 13.31 31.47 -6.16
C THR A 356 12.04 30.60 -6.07
N GLN A 357 12.12 29.35 -5.64
CA GLN A 357 10.96 28.48 -5.43
C GLN A 357 10.25 28.80 -4.10
N ILE A 358 11.00 29.15 -3.05
CA ILE A 358 10.45 29.49 -1.74
C ILE A 358 9.69 30.84 -1.81
N LEU A 359 10.19 31.80 -2.57
CA LEU A 359 9.62 33.16 -2.63
C LEU A 359 8.62 33.34 -3.77
N GLY A 360 8.39 32.34 -4.63
CA GLY A 360 7.53 32.50 -5.81
C GLY A 360 8.02 33.55 -6.81
N MET A 361 9.27 34.00 -6.65
CA MET A 361 9.89 34.99 -7.52
C MET A 361 10.46 34.30 -8.73
N LYS A 362 9.79 34.40 -9.87
CA LYS A 362 10.45 34.11 -11.14
C LYS A 362 11.55 35.18 -11.30
N ALA A 363 12.79 34.72 -11.45
CA ALA A 363 13.83 35.62 -11.97
C ALA A 363 13.32 36.17 -13.31
N GLN A 364 13.15 37.50 -13.36
CA GLN A 364 12.81 38.22 -14.58
C GLN A 364 14.01 38.25 -15.51
#